data_98f1951da0ba9782cbf72f2940ddabbd
#
_entry.id   98f1951da0ba9782cbf72f2940ddabbd
#
_cell.length_a   1.000
_cell.length_b   1.000
_cell.length_c   1.000
_cell.angle_alpha   90.00
_cell.angle_beta   90.00
_cell.angle_gamma   90.00
#
_symmetry.space_group_name_H-M   'P 1'
#
loop_
_entity.id
_entity.type
_entity.pdbx_description
1 polymer ?
#
loop_
_entity_poly.entity_id
_entity_poly.type
_entity_poly.pdbx_seq_one_letter_code
_entity_poly.pdbx_strand_id
1 'polypeptide(L)' 'MGESKQRVIEFLEKEIKTYIALALFLSKKGIRERVQVGDKEVLISPMFYKQRMKEARKLVNELRHLT' A
#
# COMPACT_ATOMS: atom_id res chain seq x y z
N MET A 1 -10.00 23.22 0.50
CA MET A 1 -8.84 22.65 -0.18
C MET A 1 -8.00 21.80 0.75
N GLY A 2 -7.58 22.32 1.91
CA GLY A 2 -6.82 21.54 2.88
C GLY A 2 -7.55 20.31 3.39
N GLU A 3 -8.88 20.36 3.45
CA GLU A 3 -9.68 19.26 3.92
C GLU A 3 -9.62 18.04 2.99
N SER A 4 -9.67 18.27 1.69
CA SER A 4 -9.58 17.17 0.72
C SER A 4 -8.22 16.50 0.77
N LYS A 5 -7.16 17.30 0.87
CA LYS A 5 -5.79 16.80 0.99
C LYS A 5 -5.65 15.96 2.26
N GLN A 6 -6.18 16.45 3.39
CA GLN A 6 -6.09 15.74 4.66
C GLN A 6 -6.84 14.41 4.61
N ARG A 7 -7.98 14.36 3.96
CA ARG A 7 -8.74 13.11 3.80
C ARG A 7 -7.97 12.08 2.99
N VAL A 8 -7.30 12.53 1.93
CA VAL A 8 -6.48 11.63 1.11
C VAL A 8 -5.32 11.08 1.93
N ILE A 9 -4.66 11.94 2.71
CA ILE A 9 -3.56 11.52 3.58
C ILE A 9 -4.04 10.48 4.59
N GLU A 10 -5.17 10.73 5.24
CA GLU A 10 -5.74 9.78 6.21
C GLU A 10 -6.06 8.43 5.57
N PHE A 11 -6.63 8.45 4.37
CA PHE A 11 -6.94 7.24 3.63
C PHE A 11 -5.65 6.45 3.32
N LEU A 12 -4.62 7.14 2.85
CA LEU A 12 -3.36 6.49 2.53
C LEU A 12 -2.68 5.94 3.77
N GLU A 13 -2.76 6.64 4.89
CA GLU A 13 -2.20 6.15 6.15
C GLU A 13 -2.88 4.87 6.63
N LYS A 14 -4.20 4.77 6.44
CA LYS A 14 -4.93 3.54 6.73
C LYS A 14 -4.49 2.40 5.80
N GLU A 15 -4.30 2.70 4.53
CA GLU A 15 -3.82 1.71 3.57
C GLU A 15 -2.43 1.21 3.95
N ILE A 16 -1.54 2.11 4.37
CA ILE A 16 -0.20 1.73 4.81
C ILE A 16 -0.28 0.70 5.94
N LYS A 17 -1.12 0.94 6.93
CA LYS A 17 -1.30 -0.01 8.04
C LYS A 17 -1.82 -1.35 7.55
N THR A 18 -2.75 -1.33 6.61
CA THR A 18 -3.31 -2.54 6.02
C THR A 18 -2.24 -3.32 5.26
N TYR A 19 -1.42 -2.63 4.46
CA TYR A 19 -0.35 -3.29 3.71
C TYR A 19 0.70 -3.91 4.64
N ILE A 20 1.04 -3.24 5.73
CA ILE A 20 1.95 -3.79 6.72
C ILE A 20 1.38 -5.08 7.31
N ALA A 21 0.10 -5.05 7.72
CA ALA A 21 -0.56 -6.21 8.29
C ALA A 21 -0.62 -7.37 7.30
N LEU A 22 -0.94 -7.08 6.03
CA LEU A 22 -0.99 -8.09 4.99
C LEU A 22 0.39 -8.69 4.72
N ALA A 23 1.43 -7.85 4.66
CA ALA A 23 2.79 -8.33 4.43
C ALA A 23 3.22 -9.26 5.56
N LEU A 24 2.94 -8.90 6.80
CA LEU A 24 3.26 -9.74 7.96
C LEU A 24 2.49 -11.06 7.93
N PHE A 25 1.21 -11.00 7.60
CA PHE A 25 0.37 -12.19 7.50
C PHE A 25 0.91 -13.16 6.44
N LEU A 26 1.20 -12.63 5.24
CA LEU A 26 1.72 -13.45 4.15
C LEU A 26 3.08 -14.06 4.49
N SER A 27 3.93 -13.27 5.13
CA SER A 27 5.25 -13.74 5.54
C SER A 27 5.14 -14.85 6.59
N LYS A 28 4.27 -14.67 7.57
CA LYS A 28 4.05 -15.64 8.65
C LYS A 28 3.48 -16.95 8.11
N LYS A 29 2.58 -16.88 7.14
CA LYS A 29 1.96 -18.07 6.56
C LYS A 29 2.76 -18.66 5.40
N GLY A 30 3.79 -17.96 4.92
CA GLY A 30 4.57 -18.41 3.77
C GLY A 30 3.78 -18.39 2.47
N ILE A 31 2.82 -17.48 2.34
CA ILE A 31 1.95 -17.43 1.17
C ILE A 31 2.62 -16.64 0.05
N ARG A 32 2.70 -17.28 -1.12
CA ARG A 32 3.13 -16.64 -2.36
C ARG A 32 2.26 -17.23 -3.47
N GLU A 33 1.49 -16.38 -4.12
CA GLU A 33 0.50 -16.84 -5.08
C GLU A 33 0.43 -15.90 -6.28
N ARG A 34 0.34 -16.49 -7.47
CA ARG A 34 0.17 -15.71 -8.70
C ARG A 34 -1.31 -15.58 -9.01
N VAL A 35 -1.73 -14.34 -9.24
CA VAL A 35 -3.12 -14.02 -9.50
C VAL A 35 -3.23 -13.26 -10.82
N GLN A 36 -4.20 -13.63 -11.64
CA GLN A 36 -4.48 -12.92 -12.88
C GLN A 36 -5.35 -11.72 -12.59
N VAL A 37 -4.88 -10.53 -12.96
CA VAL A 37 -5.64 -9.28 -12.80
C VAL A 37 -5.72 -8.63 -14.18
N GLY A 38 -6.87 -8.77 -14.83
CA GLY A 38 -7.02 -8.33 -16.20
C GLY A 38 -6.12 -9.16 -17.12
N ASP A 39 -5.25 -8.48 -17.86
CA ASP A 39 -4.28 -9.13 -18.74
C ASP A 39 -2.88 -9.23 -18.11
N LYS A 40 -2.77 -8.90 -16.82
CA LYS A 40 -1.49 -8.94 -16.10
C LYS A 40 -1.50 -10.02 -15.04
N GLU A 41 -0.33 -10.61 -14.83
CA GLU A 41 -0.11 -11.57 -13.77
C GLU A 41 0.59 -10.87 -12.61
N VAL A 42 0.01 -10.97 -11.40
CA VAL A 42 0.54 -10.33 -10.20
C VAL A 42 0.90 -11.41 -9.18
N LEU A 43 2.11 -11.31 -8.63
CA LEU A 43 2.54 -12.20 -7.56
C LEU A 43 2.15 -11.61 -6.22
N ILE A 44 1.21 -12.24 -5.53
CA ILE A 44 0.81 -11.86 -4.19
C ILE A 44 1.84 -12.43 -3.21
N SER A 45 2.59 -11.54 -2.58
CA SER A 45 3.69 -11.93 -1.70
C SER A 45 3.93 -10.80 -0.68
N PRO A 46 4.71 -11.07 0.38
CA PRO A 46 5.07 -9.99 1.31
C PRO A 46 5.72 -8.79 0.62
N MET A 47 6.58 -9.06 -0.39
CA MET A 47 7.26 -8.01 -1.12
C MET A 47 6.29 -7.10 -1.87
N PHE A 48 5.24 -7.68 -2.44
CA PHE A 48 4.21 -6.92 -3.17
C PHE A 48 3.60 -5.83 -2.27
N TYR A 49 3.20 -6.21 -1.05
CA TYR A 49 2.58 -5.25 -0.13
C TYR A 49 3.59 -4.29 0.48
N LYS A 50 4.83 -4.72 0.66
CA LYS A 50 5.89 -3.80 1.10
C LYS A 50 6.13 -2.70 0.08
N GLN A 51 6.11 -3.03 -1.20
CA GLN A 51 6.25 -2.03 -2.26
C GLN A 51 5.06 -1.08 -2.31
N ARG A 52 3.86 -1.61 -2.16
CA ARG A 52 2.65 -0.78 -2.08
C ARG A 52 2.73 0.20 -0.92
N MET A 53 3.20 -0.27 0.23
CA MET A 53 3.38 0.58 1.39
C MET A 53 4.37 1.71 1.11
N LYS A 54 5.50 1.40 0.47
CA LYS A 54 6.49 2.41 0.13
C LYS A 54 5.93 3.48 -0.80
N GLU A 55 5.17 3.06 -1.81
CA GLU A 55 4.53 3.98 -2.74
C GLU A 55 3.53 4.89 -2.03
N ALA A 56 2.73 4.32 -1.14
CA ALA A 56 1.77 5.09 -0.37
C ALA A 56 2.46 6.10 0.55
N ARG A 57 3.55 5.70 1.20
CA ARG A 57 4.33 6.60 2.05
C ARG A 57 4.92 7.75 1.25
N LYS A 58 5.45 7.46 0.08
CA LYS A 58 6.00 8.48 -0.80
C LYS A 58 4.93 9.49 -1.18
N LEU A 59 3.75 9.01 -1.54
CA LEU A 59 2.65 9.88 -1.90
C LEU A 59 2.19 10.74 -0.72
N VAL A 60 2.11 10.16 0.48
CA VAL A 60 1.79 10.93 1.69
C VAL A 60 2.80 12.06 1.91
N ASN A 61 4.09 11.74 1.78
CA ASN A 61 5.13 12.76 1.93
C ASN A 61 5.00 13.87 0.90
N GLU A 62 4.73 13.52 -0.34
CA GLU A 62 4.53 14.52 -1.40
C GLU A 62 3.32 15.41 -1.08
N LEU A 63 2.22 14.82 -0.64
CA LEU A 63 1.02 15.59 -0.29
C LEU A 63 1.27 16.53 0.89
N ARG A 64 2.02 16.08 1.90
CA ARG A 64 2.33 16.91 3.06
C ARG A 64 3.22 18.11 2.71
N HIS A 65 4.03 17.97 1.66
CA HIS A 65 4.92 19.07 1.22
C HIS A 65 4.23 20.04 0.25
N LEU A 66 3.03 19.69 -0.21
CA LEU A 66 2.23 20.63 -1.00
C LEU A 66 1.54 21.62 -0.06
N THR A 67 1.75 22.86 -0.28
CA THR A 67 1.15 23.91 0.54
C THR A 67 0.04 24.63 -0.19
#